data_744daa2fa711b64eb29acde80ae5ffe5
#
_entry.id   744daa2fa711b64eb29acde80ae5ffe5
#
_cell.length_a   1.000
_cell.length_b   1.000
_cell.length_c   1.000
_cell.angle_alpha   90.00
_cell.angle_beta   90.00
_cell.angle_gamma   90.00
#
_symmetry.space_group_name_H-M   'P 1'
#
loop_
_entity.id
_entity.type
_entity.pdbx_description
1 polymer ?
#
loop_
_entity_poly.entity_id
_entity_poly.type
_entity_poly.pdbx_seq_one_letter_code
_entity_poly.pdbx_strand_id
1 'polypeptide(L)'
;MKYHIKVTAMLVLALGIVSCKDNLEESPYSSLSKEVVFKDEDGLNQATIGVYQAWTAPDFSDISSRFILTESGHRYATAGILGSGSDPYYRFGHVSTSGAFEAVWSRFYKIIFRANTVIDNAARAVPGEEEEADPYIAEARFLRAYAYFNLVRLFGGVPLLLKEINSLSDENLIFAPKETDVAVYEAIIADLTFAEANLPDSRGGAELGRVSAGTAKAMLGKVYLTMAGKPLNRTENYQKAVDKFSEIVGPANEEKFDFELIPDFAEVFSLDNERNREIVLSFGYFVNSSNPNGNILPFNLFPSGLVNGDEQTNYGLTYDFYQLFEKTDTRRPFTLVDRYVFKGGARAGAEEGDSIIYNHEIGNYVIKRTKASLAHDDFKYGIAYGKLARVARPAGAAVQGYSADLIELRFSDVLLCYAEALLETGKTAQALPILNRVRARAKATPSKATAAAALRTAIRTERRLELTGEMTTVFDIRRWGTLQQEIAAMSEDQIVDNILIPYSPRLELYPIPQSQIDANPNLRQNDGW
;
A
#
# COMPACT_ATOMS: atom_id res chain seq x y z
N MET A 1 -38.55 -73.06 -17.89
CA MET A 1 -37.28 -72.39 -17.60
C MET A 1 -37.07 -71.12 -18.38
N LYS A 2 -37.42 -70.99 -19.64
CA LYS A 2 -37.18 -69.74 -20.43
C LYS A 2 -38.11 -68.55 -20.06
N TYR A 3 -39.25 -68.77 -19.46
CA TYR A 3 -40.23 -67.73 -19.05
C TYR A 3 -39.81 -67.05 -17.71
N HIS A 4 -39.29 -67.79 -16.76
CA HIS A 4 -38.84 -67.25 -15.48
C HIS A 4 -37.62 -66.38 -15.62
N ILE A 5 -36.71 -66.64 -16.54
CA ILE A 5 -35.51 -65.81 -16.81
C ILE A 5 -35.86 -64.44 -17.38
N LYS A 6 -36.91 -64.35 -18.22
CA LYS A 6 -37.38 -63.08 -18.80
C LYS A 6 -38.07 -62.19 -17.79
N VAL A 7 -38.83 -62.79 -16.85
CA VAL A 7 -39.53 -62.03 -15.78
C VAL A 7 -38.52 -61.51 -14.75
N THR A 8 -37.53 -62.31 -14.38
CA THR A 8 -36.46 -61.90 -13.44
C THR A 8 -35.57 -60.83 -14.07
N ALA A 9 -35.26 -60.90 -15.35
CA ALA A 9 -34.48 -59.87 -16.06
C ALA A 9 -35.28 -58.52 -16.17
N MET A 10 -36.59 -58.58 -16.32
CA MET A 10 -37.45 -57.38 -16.39
C MET A 10 -37.65 -56.75 -15.02
N LEU A 11 -37.67 -57.51 -13.93
CA LEU A 11 -37.75 -57.00 -12.54
C LEU A 11 -36.45 -56.35 -12.10
N VAL A 12 -35.29 -56.87 -12.52
CA VAL A 12 -33.96 -56.29 -12.23
C VAL A 12 -33.74 -54.99 -13.05
N LEU A 13 -34.30 -54.88 -14.27
CA LEU A 13 -34.24 -53.67 -15.07
C LEU A 13 -35.17 -52.55 -14.52
N ALA A 14 -36.31 -52.93 -13.87
CA ALA A 14 -37.24 -51.97 -13.28
C ALA A 14 -36.76 -51.40 -11.95
N LEU A 15 -35.90 -52.11 -11.21
CA LEU A 15 -35.27 -51.62 -9.97
C LEU A 15 -34.09 -50.65 -10.19
N GLY A 16 -33.56 -50.56 -11.41
CA GLY A 16 -32.46 -49.65 -11.75
C GLY A 16 -32.88 -48.21 -12.08
N ILE A 17 -34.19 -47.86 -12.08
CA ILE A 17 -34.69 -46.54 -12.47
C ILE A 17 -35.09 -45.66 -11.28
N VAL A 18 -35.01 -46.16 -10.06
CA VAL A 18 -35.14 -45.33 -8.85
C VAL A 18 -33.76 -44.82 -8.45
N SER A 19 -33.16 -44.02 -9.29
CA SER A 19 -32.03 -43.21 -8.91
C SER A 19 -32.56 -42.06 -8.08
N CYS A 20 -32.23 -42.06 -6.80
CA CYS A 20 -32.50 -40.89 -5.93
C CYS A 20 -31.82 -39.68 -6.50
N LYS A 21 -32.60 -38.73 -7.01
CA LYS A 21 -32.11 -37.41 -7.45
C LYS A 21 -31.51 -36.59 -6.31
N ASP A 22 -31.90 -36.89 -5.09
CA ASP A 22 -31.55 -36.10 -3.89
C ASP A 22 -30.14 -36.38 -3.32
N ASN A 23 -29.40 -37.38 -3.87
CA ASN A 23 -28.05 -37.69 -3.39
C ASN A 23 -26.90 -37.20 -4.33
N LEU A 24 -27.23 -36.37 -5.30
CA LEU A 24 -26.25 -35.80 -6.24
C LEU A 24 -26.05 -34.29 -6.12
N GLU A 25 -26.67 -33.65 -5.14
CA GLU A 25 -26.22 -32.33 -4.71
C GLU A 25 -24.98 -32.51 -3.81
N GLU A 26 -23.81 -32.50 -4.39
CA GLU A 26 -22.56 -32.34 -3.64
C GLU A 26 -22.62 -31.00 -2.92
N SER A 27 -23.01 -31.01 -1.66
CA SER A 27 -22.72 -29.91 -0.75
C SER A 27 -21.22 -29.98 -0.44
N PRO A 28 -20.41 -29.08 -0.96
CA PRO A 28 -18.97 -29.10 -0.66
C PRO A 28 -18.81 -28.83 0.84
N TYR A 29 -18.49 -29.86 1.61
CA TYR A 29 -18.24 -29.77 3.07
C TYR A 29 -17.06 -28.84 3.43
N SER A 30 -16.30 -28.35 2.45
CA SER A 30 -15.09 -27.55 2.64
C SER A 30 -15.13 -26.14 2.05
N SER A 31 -16.21 -25.72 1.37
CA SER A 31 -16.39 -24.35 0.88
C SER A 31 -17.70 -23.78 1.41
N LEU A 32 -17.62 -22.60 2.04
CA LEU A 32 -18.79 -21.83 2.42
C LEU A 32 -19.45 -21.32 1.13
N SER A 33 -20.68 -21.81 0.84
CA SER A 33 -21.45 -21.26 -0.27
C SER A 33 -21.94 -19.83 0.05
N LYS A 34 -22.25 -19.04 -0.97
CA LYS A 34 -22.78 -17.67 -0.78
C LYS A 34 -24.06 -17.66 0.05
N GLU A 35 -24.91 -18.67 -0.12
CA GLU A 35 -26.16 -18.83 0.62
C GLU A 35 -25.91 -19.03 2.11
N VAL A 36 -24.79 -19.62 2.50
CA VAL A 36 -24.39 -19.81 3.89
C VAL A 36 -23.74 -18.54 4.44
N VAL A 37 -22.88 -17.88 3.66
CA VAL A 37 -22.16 -16.67 4.09
C VAL A 37 -23.11 -15.49 4.25
N PHE A 38 -23.99 -15.25 3.27
CA PHE A 38 -24.91 -14.10 3.26
C PHE A 38 -26.31 -14.46 3.75
N LYS A 39 -26.42 -15.37 4.73
CA LYS A 39 -27.71 -15.75 5.33
C LYS A 39 -28.16 -14.79 6.43
N ASP A 40 -27.23 -14.07 7.06
CA ASP A 40 -27.44 -13.15 8.17
C ASP A 40 -26.34 -12.07 8.22
N GLU A 41 -26.53 -11.09 9.10
CA GLU A 41 -25.61 -9.97 9.30
C GLU A 41 -24.22 -10.41 9.77
N ASP A 42 -24.11 -11.43 10.62
CA ASP A 42 -22.84 -11.99 11.07
C ASP A 42 -22.01 -12.50 9.89
N GLY A 43 -22.64 -13.21 8.97
CA GLY A 43 -22.00 -13.69 7.75
C GLY A 43 -21.59 -12.55 6.83
N LEU A 44 -22.40 -11.50 6.69
CA LEU A 44 -22.07 -10.28 5.95
C LEU A 44 -20.85 -9.58 6.56
N ASN A 45 -20.81 -9.44 7.90
CA ASN A 45 -19.67 -8.88 8.61
C ASN A 45 -18.39 -9.69 8.36
N GLN A 46 -18.46 -11.03 8.42
CA GLN A 46 -17.31 -11.90 8.13
C GLN A 46 -16.83 -11.76 6.67
N ALA A 47 -17.75 -11.66 5.72
CA ALA A 47 -17.41 -11.41 4.31
C ALA A 47 -16.70 -10.06 4.13
N THR A 48 -17.17 -9.01 4.82
CA THR A 48 -16.56 -7.67 4.81
C THR A 48 -15.14 -7.71 5.41
N ILE A 49 -14.94 -8.39 6.55
CA ILE A 49 -13.60 -8.65 7.11
C ILE A 49 -12.72 -9.40 6.10
N GLY A 50 -13.30 -10.32 5.32
CA GLY A 50 -12.62 -11.02 4.24
C GLY A 50 -12.04 -10.10 3.16
N VAL A 51 -12.61 -8.90 2.94
CA VAL A 51 -12.04 -7.90 2.03
C VAL A 51 -10.78 -7.29 2.64
N TYR A 52 -10.80 -6.93 3.93
CA TYR A 52 -9.58 -6.45 4.64
C TYR A 52 -8.47 -7.49 4.62
N GLN A 53 -8.81 -8.77 4.85
CA GLN A 53 -7.82 -9.85 4.80
C GLN A 53 -7.13 -9.99 3.43
N ALA A 54 -7.78 -9.57 2.34
CA ALA A 54 -7.15 -9.57 1.04
C ALA A 54 -5.96 -8.61 0.96
N TRP A 55 -5.89 -7.58 1.78
CA TRP A 55 -4.76 -6.65 1.90
C TRP A 55 -3.55 -7.28 2.60
N THR A 56 -3.78 -8.19 3.53
CA THR A 56 -2.76 -8.76 4.42
C THR A 56 -2.57 -10.27 4.21
N ALA A 57 -3.12 -10.84 3.11
CA ALA A 57 -2.95 -12.25 2.82
C ALA A 57 -1.45 -12.63 2.71
N PRO A 58 -1.06 -13.85 3.09
CA PRO A 58 0.32 -14.24 3.39
C PRO A 58 1.23 -14.42 2.16
N ASP A 59 0.98 -13.70 1.09
CA ASP A 59 1.86 -13.64 -0.07
C ASP A 59 2.78 -12.41 0.07
N PHE A 60 4.03 -12.68 0.42
CA PHE A 60 5.03 -11.64 0.69
C PHE A 60 5.44 -10.85 -0.56
N SER A 61 5.18 -11.39 -1.74
CA SER A 61 5.69 -10.83 -2.99
C SER A 61 5.06 -9.48 -3.33
N ASP A 62 3.79 -9.28 -2.99
CA ASP A 62 3.05 -8.07 -3.35
C ASP A 62 3.44 -6.84 -2.52
N ILE A 63 3.67 -7.00 -1.20
CA ILE A 63 4.06 -5.86 -0.32
C ILE A 63 5.45 -5.35 -0.68
N SER A 64 6.42 -6.26 -0.84
CA SER A 64 7.76 -5.90 -1.31
C SER A 64 7.72 -5.29 -2.70
N SER A 65 6.86 -5.83 -3.58
CA SER A 65 6.65 -5.30 -4.93
C SER A 65 6.04 -3.89 -4.90
N ARG A 66 5.02 -3.66 -4.07
CA ARG A 66 4.45 -2.32 -3.89
C ARG A 66 5.50 -1.33 -3.38
N PHE A 67 6.27 -1.74 -2.36
CA PHE A 67 7.32 -0.88 -1.80
C PHE A 67 8.32 -0.47 -2.88
N ILE A 68 8.85 -1.43 -3.68
CA ILE A 68 9.83 -1.11 -4.71
C ILE A 68 9.23 -0.26 -5.82
N LEU A 69 7.96 -0.48 -6.22
CA LEU A 69 7.30 0.32 -7.25
C LEU A 69 6.97 1.75 -6.79
N THR A 70 6.92 2.00 -5.50
CA THR A 70 6.52 3.30 -4.94
C THR A 70 7.63 4.08 -4.25
N GLU A 71 8.75 3.42 -3.91
CA GLU A 71 9.88 4.03 -3.19
C GLU A 71 11.21 3.90 -3.93
N SER A 72 11.24 3.36 -5.17
CA SER A 72 12.44 3.31 -6.00
C SER A 72 12.40 4.31 -7.16
N GLY A 73 13.48 4.40 -7.95
CA GLY A 73 13.49 5.23 -9.16
C GLY A 73 13.45 6.73 -8.91
N HIS A 74 14.14 7.20 -7.88
CA HIS A 74 14.33 8.62 -7.61
C HIS A 74 15.72 8.90 -7.00
N ARG A 75 16.14 10.17 -7.03
CA ARG A 75 17.50 10.61 -6.63
C ARG A 75 17.96 10.22 -5.23
N TYR A 76 17.07 9.85 -4.34
CA TYR A 76 17.41 9.50 -2.96
C TYR A 76 17.28 8.01 -2.65
N ALA A 77 16.72 7.22 -3.57
CA ALA A 77 16.61 5.78 -3.39
C ALA A 77 17.83 5.05 -3.94
N THR A 78 18.25 4.00 -3.27
CA THR A 78 19.28 3.10 -3.77
C THR A 78 18.92 1.66 -3.42
N ALA A 79 19.33 0.70 -4.25
CA ALA A 79 19.26 -0.71 -3.87
C ALA A 79 20.13 -0.91 -2.63
N GLY A 80 19.61 -1.59 -1.64
CA GLY A 80 20.34 -1.84 -0.40
C GLY A 80 21.55 -2.74 -0.62
N ILE A 81 21.39 -3.78 -1.46
CA ILE A 81 22.46 -4.62 -1.96
C ILE A 81 22.49 -4.45 -3.48
N LEU A 82 23.55 -3.86 -3.99
CA LEU A 82 23.75 -3.69 -5.43
C LEU A 82 23.79 -5.07 -6.11
N GLY A 83 23.06 -5.22 -7.24
CA GLY A 83 22.92 -6.50 -7.94
C GLY A 83 21.80 -7.40 -7.42
N SER A 84 20.96 -6.92 -6.48
CA SER A 84 19.76 -7.65 -6.07
C SER A 84 18.69 -7.70 -7.17
N GLY A 85 17.71 -8.60 -7.06
CA GLY A 85 16.57 -8.68 -7.99
C GLY A 85 15.70 -7.42 -8.07
N SER A 86 15.85 -6.49 -7.11
CA SER A 86 15.18 -5.19 -7.10
C SER A 86 15.84 -4.13 -7.99
N ASP A 87 17.08 -4.34 -8.40
CA ASP A 87 17.91 -3.41 -9.13
C ASP A 87 17.30 -2.84 -10.43
N PRO A 88 16.59 -3.64 -11.27
CA PRO A 88 15.96 -3.12 -12.48
C PRO A 88 14.95 -1.97 -12.22
N TYR A 89 14.33 -1.92 -11.05
CA TYR A 89 13.35 -0.87 -10.72
C TYR A 89 14.03 0.45 -10.36
N TYR A 90 15.20 0.39 -9.72
CA TYR A 90 15.99 1.58 -9.39
C TYR A 90 16.56 2.27 -10.63
N ARG A 91 16.98 1.51 -11.64
CA ARG A 91 17.58 2.02 -12.88
C ARG A 91 16.63 2.09 -14.08
N PHE A 92 15.32 1.85 -13.88
CA PHE A 92 14.28 1.83 -14.92
C PHE A 92 14.47 0.74 -16.00
N GLY A 93 15.21 -0.31 -15.69
CA GLY A 93 15.45 -1.46 -16.59
C GLY A 93 14.38 -2.57 -16.50
N HIS A 94 13.27 -2.32 -15.82
CA HIS A 94 12.16 -3.26 -15.72
C HIS A 94 11.40 -3.41 -17.06
N VAL A 95 10.77 -4.54 -17.26
CA VAL A 95 10.01 -4.92 -18.47
C VAL A 95 8.63 -5.47 -18.07
N SER A 96 7.70 -5.59 -19.02
CA SER A 96 6.31 -6.03 -18.75
C SER A 96 6.19 -7.42 -18.10
N THR A 97 7.22 -8.25 -18.22
CA THR A 97 7.31 -9.58 -17.58
C THR A 97 7.93 -9.54 -16.17
N SER A 98 8.31 -8.37 -15.66
CA SER A 98 8.87 -8.24 -14.30
C SER A 98 7.80 -8.55 -13.24
N GLY A 99 8.09 -9.52 -12.34
CA GLY A 99 7.11 -10.14 -11.45
C GLY A 99 6.41 -9.18 -10.47
N ALA A 100 7.01 -8.01 -10.14
CA ALA A 100 6.39 -7.06 -9.24
C ALA A 100 5.07 -6.49 -9.78
N PHE A 101 4.94 -6.33 -11.08
CA PHE A 101 3.71 -5.83 -11.70
C PHE A 101 2.56 -6.82 -11.54
N GLU A 102 2.83 -8.12 -11.83
CA GLU A 102 1.85 -9.18 -11.68
C GLU A 102 1.40 -9.34 -10.22
N ALA A 103 2.34 -9.34 -9.28
CA ALA A 103 2.03 -9.49 -7.87
C ALA A 103 1.08 -8.38 -7.37
N VAL A 104 1.37 -7.12 -7.72
CA VAL A 104 0.56 -5.96 -7.33
C VAL A 104 -0.79 -5.93 -8.04
N TRP A 105 -0.82 -6.19 -9.34
CA TRP A 105 -2.05 -6.27 -10.12
C TRP A 105 -3.01 -7.32 -9.58
N SER A 106 -2.55 -8.55 -9.45
CA SER A 106 -3.35 -9.67 -8.95
C SER A 106 -3.88 -9.41 -7.54
N ARG A 107 -3.08 -8.80 -6.66
CA ARG A 107 -3.52 -8.43 -5.31
C ARG A 107 -4.69 -7.46 -5.34
N PHE A 108 -4.59 -6.36 -6.08
CA PHE A 108 -5.65 -5.36 -6.12
C PHE A 108 -6.93 -5.89 -6.76
N TYR A 109 -6.84 -6.68 -7.83
CA TYR A 109 -8.03 -7.30 -8.40
C TYR A 109 -8.68 -8.33 -7.46
N LYS A 110 -7.91 -9.07 -6.67
CA LYS A 110 -8.45 -9.95 -5.62
C LYS A 110 -9.27 -9.18 -4.58
N ILE A 111 -8.82 -7.99 -4.18
CA ILE A 111 -9.57 -7.11 -3.28
C ILE A 111 -10.87 -6.64 -3.95
N ILE A 112 -10.78 -6.19 -5.20
CA ILE A 112 -11.94 -5.75 -5.99
C ILE A 112 -12.98 -6.87 -6.11
N PHE A 113 -12.57 -8.09 -6.43
CA PHE A 113 -13.49 -9.24 -6.51
C PHE A 113 -14.19 -9.52 -5.20
N ARG A 114 -13.47 -9.55 -4.07
CA ARG A 114 -14.08 -9.74 -2.76
C ARG A 114 -15.03 -8.61 -2.38
N ALA A 115 -14.67 -7.36 -2.69
CA ALA A 115 -15.53 -6.21 -2.46
C ALA A 115 -16.81 -6.29 -3.29
N ASN A 116 -16.73 -6.66 -4.58
CA ASN A 116 -17.90 -6.85 -5.43
C ASN A 116 -18.82 -7.95 -4.89
N THR A 117 -18.26 -9.06 -4.39
CA THR A 117 -19.05 -10.14 -3.76
C THR A 117 -19.83 -9.62 -2.56
N VAL A 118 -19.22 -8.81 -1.69
CA VAL A 118 -19.94 -8.19 -0.56
C VAL A 118 -21.03 -7.26 -1.07
N ILE A 119 -20.70 -6.32 -1.96
CA ILE A 119 -21.64 -5.30 -2.47
C ILE A 119 -22.85 -5.93 -3.12
N ASP A 120 -22.67 -6.94 -3.97
CA ASP A 120 -23.76 -7.54 -4.75
C ASP A 120 -24.63 -8.52 -3.94
N ASN A 121 -24.15 -8.99 -2.77
CA ASN A 121 -24.89 -9.97 -1.96
C ASN A 121 -25.34 -9.44 -0.58
N ALA A 122 -24.96 -8.22 -0.19
CA ALA A 122 -25.19 -7.68 1.14
C ALA A 122 -26.68 -7.65 1.53
N ALA A 123 -27.55 -7.21 0.61
CA ALA A 123 -29.00 -7.14 0.85
C ALA A 123 -29.65 -8.52 1.19
N ARG A 124 -29.00 -9.62 0.81
CA ARG A 124 -29.50 -10.98 1.14
C ARG A 124 -29.38 -11.30 2.63
N ALA A 125 -28.41 -10.69 3.30
CA ALA A 125 -28.14 -10.95 4.72
C ALA A 125 -29.14 -10.26 5.66
N VAL A 126 -29.85 -9.21 5.18
CA VAL A 126 -30.77 -8.38 5.96
C VAL A 126 -32.10 -8.17 5.17
N PRO A 127 -32.86 -9.24 4.88
CA PRO A 127 -34.07 -9.14 4.05
C PRO A 127 -35.15 -8.24 4.68
N GLY A 128 -35.56 -7.20 3.95
CA GLY A 128 -36.57 -6.24 4.41
C GLY A 128 -36.01 -5.07 5.22
N GLU A 129 -34.72 -5.07 5.49
CA GLU A 129 -33.96 -4.04 6.21
C GLU A 129 -32.67 -3.71 5.43
N GLU A 130 -32.78 -3.56 4.11
CA GLU A 130 -31.64 -3.43 3.19
C GLU A 130 -30.71 -2.26 3.53
N GLU A 131 -31.22 -1.21 4.18
CA GLU A 131 -30.41 -0.05 4.65
C GLU A 131 -29.41 -0.46 5.76
N GLU A 132 -29.67 -1.54 6.50
CA GLU A 132 -28.72 -2.05 7.51
C GLU A 132 -27.47 -2.67 6.86
N ALA A 133 -27.52 -3.01 5.56
CA ALA A 133 -26.35 -3.42 4.80
C ALA A 133 -25.41 -2.28 4.40
N ASP A 134 -25.90 -1.02 4.40
CA ASP A 134 -25.16 0.12 3.87
C ASP A 134 -23.78 0.34 4.52
N PRO A 135 -23.58 0.20 5.83
CA PRO A 135 -22.24 0.30 6.43
C PRO A 135 -21.24 -0.73 5.89
N TYR A 136 -21.68 -1.98 5.67
CA TYR A 136 -20.85 -3.05 5.12
C TYR A 136 -20.55 -2.83 3.64
N ILE A 137 -21.55 -2.38 2.87
CA ILE A 137 -21.37 -1.97 1.48
C ILE A 137 -20.41 -0.79 1.39
N ALA A 138 -20.51 0.16 2.31
CA ALA A 138 -19.65 1.35 2.36
C ALA A 138 -18.18 0.98 2.62
N GLU A 139 -17.91 0.05 3.53
CA GLU A 139 -16.57 -0.48 3.74
C GLU A 139 -16.03 -1.19 2.50
N ALA A 140 -16.82 -2.07 1.90
CA ALA A 140 -16.44 -2.79 0.69
C ALA A 140 -16.16 -1.83 -0.48
N ARG A 141 -17.00 -0.80 -0.68
CA ARG A 141 -16.79 0.25 -1.67
C ARG A 141 -15.52 1.07 -1.39
N PHE A 142 -15.28 1.45 -0.15
CA PHE A 142 -14.04 2.13 0.22
C PHE A 142 -12.80 1.30 -0.16
N LEU A 143 -12.78 0.02 0.20
CA LEU A 143 -11.66 -0.88 -0.08
C LEU A 143 -11.48 -1.12 -1.58
N ARG A 144 -12.57 -1.22 -2.34
CA ARG A 144 -12.56 -1.29 -3.82
C ARG A 144 -11.98 -0.01 -4.43
N ALA A 145 -12.45 1.15 -3.98
CA ALA A 145 -11.95 2.46 -4.42
C ALA A 145 -10.45 2.61 -4.15
N TYR A 146 -10.00 2.19 -2.98
CA TYR A 146 -8.58 2.26 -2.63
C TYR A 146 -7.72 1.32 -3.49
N ALA A 147 -8.21 0.12 -3.82
CA ALA A 147 -7.54 -0.78 -4.77
C ALA A 147 -7.44 -0.16 -6.17
N TYR A 148 -8.53 0.40 -6.69
CA TYR A 148 -8.52 1.12 -7.97
C TYR A 148 -7.63 2.36 -7.95
N PHE A 149 -7.58 3.10 -6.84
CA PHE A 149 -6.70 4.26 -6.71
C PHE A 149 -5.22 3.89 -6.79
N ASN A 150 -4.82 2.74 -6.28
CA ASN A 150 -3.47 2.21 -6.47
C ASN A 150 -3.23 1.76 -7.92
N LEU A 151 -4.18 1.02 -8.51
CA LEU A 151 -4.08 0.54 -9.89
C LEU A 151 -3.93 1.70 -10.89
N VAL A 152 -4.80 2.73 -10.81
CA VAL A 152 -4.78 3.84 -11.77
C VAL A 152 -3.51 4.69 -11.66
N ARG A 153 -2.96 4.85 -10.46
CA ARG A 153 -1.69 5.59 -10.27
C ARG A 153 -0.46 4.82 -10.76
N LEU A 154 -0.51 3.49 -10.75
CA LEU A 154 0.58 2.63 -11.22
C LEU A 154 0.50 2.39 -12.73
N PHE A 155 -0.69 2.04 -13.24
CA PHE A 155 -0.89 1.50 -14.58
C PHE A 155 -1.72 2.39 -15.51
N GLY A 156 -2.27 3.51 -15.04
CA GLY A 156 -3.22 4.33 -15.80
C GLY A 156 -4.60 3.67 -15.89
N GLY A 157 -5.26 3.77 -17.03
CA GLY A 157 -6.54 3.09 -17.25
C GLY A 157 -6.41 1.57 -17.10
N VAL A 158 -7.40 0.96 -16.46
CA VAL A 158 -7.46 -0.49 -16.15
C VAL A 158 -8.87 -1.03 -16.36
N PRO A 159 -9.09 -2.35 -16.48
CA PRO A 159 -10.42 -2.93 -16.49
C PRO A 159 -11.24 -2.54 -15.26
N LEU A 160 -12.43 -1.97 -15.49
CA LEU A 160 -13.30 -1.48 -14.42
C LEU A 160 -14.40 -2.51 -14.11
N LEU A 161 -14.18 -3.33 -13.10
CA LEU A 161 -15.07 -4.40 -12.66
C LEU A 161 -15.82 -3.93 -11.41
N LEU A 162 -17.08 -3.53 -11.56
CA LEU A 162 -17.93 -2.99 -10.50
C LEU A 162 -18.99 -3.98 -10.01
N LYS A 163 -19.01 -5.19 -10.57
CA LYS A 163 -19.92 -6.27 -10.22
C LYS A 163 -19.17 -7.58 -10.01
N GLU A 164 -19.80 -8.47 -9.29
CA GLU A 164 -19.31 -9.82 -9.12
C GLU A 164 -19.38 -10.60 -10.45
N ILE A 165 -18.35 -11.40 -10.72
CA ILE A 165 -18.36 -12.36 -11.84
C ILE A 165 -18.94 -13.67 -11.31
N ASN A 166 -20.16 -14.00 -11.76
CA ASN A 166 -20.89 -15.16 -11.26
C ASN A 166 -20.78 -16.39 -12.17
N SER A 167 -20.37 -16.22 -13.42
CA SER A 167 -20.32 -17.28 -14.40
C SER A 167 -19.17 -17.10 -15.37
N LEU A 168 -18.62 -18.21 -15.86
CA LEU A 168 -17.66 -18.20 -16.98
C LEU A 168 -18.27 -17.70 -18.30
N SER A 169 -19.61 -17.57 -18.37
CA SER A 169 -20.31 -16.95 -19.49
C SER A 169 -20.32 -15.41 -19.44
N ASP A 170 -19.86 -14.81 -18.35
CA ASP A 170 -19.75 -13.35 -18.20
C ASP A 170 -18.50 -12.80 -18.93
N GLU A 171 -18.35 -13.18 -20.22
CA GLU A 171 -17.17 -12.87 -21.02
C GLU A 171 -16.86 -11.36 -21.07
N ASN A 172 -17.89 -10.51 -21.07
CA ASN A 172 -17.72 -9.05 -21.06
C ASN A 172 -17.05 -8.53 -19.78
N LEU A 173 -17.21 -9.22 -18.66
CA LEU A 173 -16.52 -8.89 -17.40
C LEU A 173 -15.15 -9.56 -17.33
N ILE A 174 -15.06 -10.83 -17.76
CA ILE A 174 -13.81 -11.62 -17.73
C ILE A 174 -12.77 -10.99 -18.68
N PHE A 175 -13.19 -10.58 -19.87
CA PHE A 175 -12.34 -9.97 -20.89
C PHE A 175 -12.59 -8.47 -21.04
N ALA A 176 -12.92 -7.79 -19.94
CA ALA A 176 -13.14 -6.35 -19.95
C ALA A 176 -11.90 -5.61 -20.50
N PRO A 177 -12.05 -4.68 -21.44
CA PRO A 177 -10.96 -3.81 -21.88
C PRO A 177 -10.55 -2.86 -20.75
N LYS A 178 -9.40 -2.22 -20.89
CA LYS A 178 -9.06 -1.12 -19.98
C LYS A 178 -9.96 0.09 -20.27
N GLU A 179 -10.48 0.67 -19.21
CA GLU A 179 -11.17 1.96 -19.25
C GLU A 179 -10.16 3.12 -19.23
N THR A 180 -10.65 4.33 -19.48
CA THR A 180 -9.82 5.52 -19.30
C THR A 180 -9.50 5.76 -17.83
N ASP A 181 -8.37 6.39 -17.55
CA ASP A 181 -8.03 6.81 -16.18
C ASP A 181 -9.12 7.70 -15.56
N VAL A 182 -9.72 8.61 -16.36
CA VAL A 182 -10.85 9.45 -15.91
C VAL A 182 -12.03 8.60 -15.43
N ALA A 183 -12.45 7.59 -16.20
CA ALA A 183 -13.57 6.71 -15.81
C ALA A 183 -13.25 5.93 -14.52
N VAL A 184 -12.00 5.48 -14.34
CA VAL A 184 -11.56 4.83 -13.10
C VAL A 184 -11.63 5.79 -11.92
N TYR A 185 -11.18 7.04 -12.08
CA TYR A 185 -11.29 8.06 -11.02
C TYR A 185 -12.75 8.41 -10.69
N GLU A 186 -13.64 8.48 -11.67
CA GLU A 186 -15.07 8.71 -11.44
C GLU A 186 -15.69 7.59 -10.60
N ALA A 187 -15.35 6.33 -10.88
CA ALA A 187 -15.80 5.19 -10.07
C ALA A 187 -15.23 5.24 -8.64
N ILE A 188 -13.94 5.60 -8.46
CA ILE A 188 -13.32 5.80 -7.15
C ILE A 188 -14.07 6.88 -6.36
N ILE A 189 -14.38 8.02 -6.98
CA ILE A 189 -15.08 9.12 -6.32
C ILE A 189 -16.50 8.68 -5.91
N ALA A 190 -17.21 7.97 -6.79
CA ALA A 190 -18.56 7.48 -6.48
C ALA A 190 -18.55 6.50 -5.28
N ASP A 191 -17.59 5.59 -5.23
CA ASP A 191 -17.46 4.65 -4.13
C ASP A 191 -17.07 5.34 -2.81
N LEU A 192 -16.13 6.28 -2.84
CA LEU A 192 -15.71 7.02 -1.64
C LEU A 192 -16.80 7.98 -1.14
N THR A 193 -17.60 8.58 -2.06
CA THR A 193 -18.72 9.43 -1.68
C THR A 193 -19.81 8.62 -0.98
N PHE A 194 -20.11 7.42 -1.47
CA PHE A 194 -21.00 6.51 -0.77
C PHE A 194 -20.45 6.12 0.61
N ALA A 195 -19.14 5.84 0.69
CA ALA A 195 -18.49 5.47 1.93
C ALA A 195 -18.55 6.61 2.97
N GLU A 196 -18.26 7.86 2.60
CA GLU A 196 -18.34 8.98 3.54
C GLU A 196 -19.75 9.25 4.08
N ALA A 197 -20.79 8.88 3.30
CA ALA A 197 -22.19 9.11 3.69
C ALA A 197 -22.75 8.01 4.62
N ASN A 198 -22.21 6.79 4.54
CA ASN A 198 -22.78 5.60 5.19
C ASN A 198 -21.87 4.97 6.25
N LEU A 199 -20.67 5.51 6.47
CA LEU A 199 -19.78 5.09 7.55
C LEU A 199 -19.92 5.98 8.78
N PRO A 200 -19.65 5.47 10.00
CA PRO A 200 -19.57 6.31 11.20
C PRO A 200 -18.40 7.28 11.11
N ASP A 201 -18.50 8.43 11.79
CA ASP A 201 -17.47 9.48 11.79
C ASP A 201 -16.07 8.95 12.15
N SER A 202 -16.00 8.10 13.19
CA SER A 202 -14.77 7.43 13.66
C SER A 202 -15.08 6.00 14.09
N ARG A 203 -14.05 5.21 14.38
CA ARG A 203 -14.15 3.83 14.86
C ARG A 203 -13.38 3.67 16.17
N GLY A 204 -13.89 2.83 17.06
CA GLY A 204 -13.25 2.55 18.34
C GLY A 204 -13.58 1.17 18.88
N GLY A 205 -12.95 0.78 20.00
CA GLY A 205 -13.17 -0.51 20.63
C GLY A 205 -12.83 -1.68 19.71
N ALA A 206 -13.72 -2.63 19.54
CA ALA A 206 -13.53 -3.82 18.71
C ALA A 206 -13.46 -3.51 17.19
N GLU A 207 -13.92 -2.32 16.77
CA GLU A 207 -13.91 -1.91 15.36
C GLU A 207 -12.72 -1.02 14.99
N LEU A 208 -11.82 -0.78 15.93
CA LEU A 208 -10.61 0.01 15.68
C LEU A 208 -9.78 -0.62 14.55
N GLY A 209 -9.45 0.18 13.54
CA GLY A 209 -8.76 -0.26 12.32
C GLY A 209 -9.70 -0.52 11.13
N ARG A 210 -11.03 -0.50 11.30
CA ARG A 210 -11.97 -0.44 10.18
C ARG A 210 -12.08 1.00 9.66
N VAL A 211 -12.43 1.16 8.40
CA VAL A 211 -12.56 2.48 7.77
C VAL A 211 -13.77 3.27 8.33
N SER A 212 -13.62 4.58 8.36
CA SER A 212 -14.62 5.54 8.86
C SER A 212 -14.95 6.60 7.81
N ALA A 213 -15.97 7.42 8.06
CA ALA A 213 -16.27 8.58 7.23
C ALA A 213 -15.09 9.56 7.18
N GLY A 214 -14.37 9.74 8.29
CA GLY A 214 -13.14 10.53 8.33
C GLY A 214 -12.07 9.98 7.39
N THR A 215 -11.88 8.65 7.35
CA THR A 215 -10.97 7.97 6.43
C THR A 215 -11.40 8.19 4.97
N ALA A 216 -12.70 8.08 4.66
CA ALA A 216 -13.23 8.30 3.32
C ALA A 216 -13.04 9.74 2.84
N LYS A 217 -13.29 10.74 3.69
CA LYS A 217 -13.03 12.16 3.41
C LYS A 217 -11.56 12.46 3.15
N ALA A 218 -10.66 11.91 3.97
CA ALA A 218 -9.22 12.04 3.78
C ALA A 218 -8.78 11.47 2.42
N MET A 219 -9.32 10.30 2.06
CA MET A 219 -9.02 9.66 0.78
C MET A 219 -9.59 10.44 -0.41
N LEU A 220 -10.82 10.96 -0.33
CA LEU A 220 -11.40 11.83 -1.37
C LEU A 220 -10.54 13.07 -1.61
N GLY A 221 -10.09 13.74 -0.54
CA GLY A 221 -9.17 14.87 -0.65
C GLY A 221 -7.89 14.49 -1.40
N LYS A 222 -7.31 13.32 -1.09
CA LYS A 222 -6.09 12.81 -1.75
C LYS A 222 -6.34 12.42 -3.21
N VAL A 223 -7.50 11.87 -3.54
CA VAL A 223 -7.94 11.57 -4.92
C VAL A 223 -8.05 12.85 -5.73
N TYR A 224 -8.76 13.87 -5.24
CA TYR A 224 -8.87 15.16 -5.92
C TYR A 224 -7.51 15.83 -6.12
N LEU A 225 -6.65 15.84 -5.10
CA LEU A 225 -5.29 16.37 -5.21
C LEU A 225 -4.48 15.63 -6.30
N THR A 226 -4.62 14.31 -6.40
CA THR A 226 -3.94 13.51 -7.42
C THR A 226 -4.45 13.84 -8.82
N MET A 227 -5.75 13.96 -9.02
CA MET A 227 -6.36 14.34 -10.30
C MET A 227 -5.97 15.76 -10.74
N ALA A 228 -5.73 16.66 -9.79
CA ALA A 228 -5.29 18.02 -10.08
C ALA A 228 -3.87 18.08 -10.66
N GLY A 229 -3.01 17.10 -10.32
CA GLY A 229 -1.66 16.93 -10.84
C GLY A 229 -1.58 16.16 -12.16
N LYS A 230 -0.36 15.79 -12.54
CA LYS A 230 -0.11 14.92 -13.71
C LYS A 230 -0.62 13.49 -13.47
N PRO A 231 -1.00 12.74 -14.54
CA PRO A 231 -1.07 13.17 -15.93
C PRO A 231 -2.34 13.97 -16.27
N LEU A 232 -3.39 13.91 -15.42
CA LEU A 232 -4.72 14.45 -15.73
C LEU A 232 -4.75 15.99 -15.82
N ASN A 233 -3.99 16.68 -14.97
CA ASN A 233 -3.96 18.15 -14.86
C ASN A 233 -5.34 18.80 -14.70
N ARG A 234 -6.28 18.14 -14.00
CA ARG A 234 -7.62 18.67 -13.71
C ARG A 234 -7.54 19.66 -12.55
N THR A 235 -6.92 20.83 -12.78
CA THR A 235 -6.53 21.79 -11.74
C THR A 235 -7.72 22.33 -10.92
N GLU A 236 -8.93 22.26 -11.42
CA GLU A 236 -10.16 22.55 -10.68
C GLU A 236 -10.34 21.64 -9.45
N ASN A 237 -9.71 20.47 -9.44
CA ASN A 237 -9.78 19.56 -8.30
C ASN A 237 -8.91 20.00 -7.12
N TYR A 238 -7.97 20.95 -7.28
CA TYR A 238 -7.28 21.52 -6.11
C TYR A 238 -8.27 22.15 -5.14
N GLN A 239 -9.30 22.87 -5.62
CA GLN A 239 -10.31 23.45 -4.73
C GLN A 239 -11.15 22.35 -4.07
N LYS A 240 -11.55 21.30 -4.78
CA LYS A 240 -12.26 20.15 -4.20
C LYS A 240 -11.44 19.44 -3.13
N ALA A 241 -10.12 19.32 -3.33
CA ALA A 241 -9.21 18.79 -2.31
C ALA A 241 -9.18 19.69 -1.07
N VAL A 242 -9.09 21.02 -1.24
CA VAL A 242 -9.18 21.98 -0.14
C VAL A 242 -10.48 21.80 0.63
N ASP A 243 -11.61 21.71 -0.06
CA ASP A 243 -12.93 21.58 0.55
C ASP A 243 -13.00 20.29 1.40
N LYS A 244 -12.56 19.15 0.85
CA LYS A 244 -12.57 17.88 1.57
C LYS A 244 -11.63 17.86 2.78
N PHE A 245 -10.40 18.33 2.64
CA PHE A 245 -9.49 18.40 3.78
C PHE A 245 -9.98 19.37 4.86
N SER A 246 -10.66 20.47 4.51
CA SER A 246 -11.22 21.39 5.48
C SER A 246 -12.32 20.77 6.34
N GLU A 247 -12.98 19.70 5.87
CA GLU A 247 -14.00 18.98 6.65
C GLU A 247 -13.40 18.14 7.78
N ILE A 248 -12.09 17.81 7.73
CA ILE A 248 -11.42 16.91 8.69
C ILE A 248 -10.23 17.58 9.41
N VAL A 249 -9.75 18.73 8.96
CA VAL A 249 -8.65 19.47 9.58
C VAL A 249 -9.20 20.64 10.40
N GLY A 250 -8.66 20.84 11.58
CA GLY A 250 -9.04 21.86 12.56
C GLY A 250 -9.61 21.23 13.85
N PRO A 251 -9.47 21.89 15.02
CA PRO A 251 -9.66 21.26 16.32
C PRO A 251 -10.99 20.50 16.49
N ALA A 252 -12.11 21.10 16.10
CA ALA A 252 -13.43 20.47 16.22
C ALA A 252 -13.61 19.26 15.27
N ASN A 253 -13.06 19.35 14.06
CA ASN A 253 -13.15 18.27 13.08
C ASN A 253 -12.19 17.12 13.44
N GLU A 254 -10.99 17.44 13.91
CA GLU A 254 -10.02 16.44 14.36
C GLU A 254 -10.57 15.65 15.56
N GLU A 255 -11.24 16.31 16.50
CA GLU A 255 -11.93 15.63 17.61
C GLU A 255 -13.09 14.75 17.11
N LYS A 256 -13.92 15.27 16.19
CA LYS A 256 -15.07 14.54 15.62
C LYS A 256 -14.64 13.23 14.92
N PHE A 257 -13.58 13.30 14.13
CA PHE A 257 -13.09 12.15 13.34
C PHE A 257 -12.01 11.35 14.04
N ASP A 258 -11.68 11.69 15.28
CA ASP A 258 -10.64 11.05 16.10
C ASP A 258 -9.25 11.10 15.46
N PHE A 259 -8.88 12.24 14.86
CA PHE A 259 -7.56 12.45 14.27
C PHE A 259 -6.69 13.35 15.15
N GLU A 260 -5.40 13.01 15.20
CA GLU A 260 -4.41 13.79 15.94
C GLU A 260 -3.02 13.66 15.32
N LEU A 261 -2.22 14.71 15.36
CA LEU A 261 -0.79 14.61 15.08
C LEU A 261 -0.07 14.22 16.37
N ILE A 262 0.33 12.95 16.49
CA ILE A 262 0.97 12.41 17.69
C ILE A 262 2.27 13.18 17.99
N PRO A 263 2.46 13.68 19.23
CA PRO A 263 3.58 14.56 19.58
C PRO A 263 4.97 13.92 19.38
N ASP A 264 5.13 12.66 19.69
CA ASP A 264 6.37 11.92 19.45
C ASP A 264 6.27 11.09 18.15
N PHE A 265 7.13 11.41 17.20
CA PHE A 265 7.15 10.70 15.91
C PHE A 265 7.40 9.19 16.05
N ALA A 266 8.20 8.78 17.03
CA ALA A 266 8.49 7.35 17.23
C ALA A 266 7.25 6.57 17.73
N GLU A 267 6.39 7.21 18.51
CA GLU A 267 5.17 6.59 19.04
C GLU A 267 4.12 6.31 17.96
N VAL A 268 4.18 7.02 16.83
CA VAL A 268 3.29 6.76 15.67
C VAL A 268 3.47 5.32 15.16
N PHE A 269 4.71 4.78 15.23
CA PHE A 269 5.08 3.48 14.69
C PHE A 269 5.32 2.42 15.78
N SER A 270 4.97 2.70 17.02
CA SER A 270 5.10 1.77 18.14
C SER A 270 4.05 0.68 18.06
N LEU A 271 4.45 -0.60 18.26
CA LEU A 271 3.51 -1.72 18.36
C LEU A 271 2.54 -1.58 19.55
N ASP A 272 3.00 -0.95 20.64
CA ASP A 272 2.16 -0.71 21.81
C ASP A 272 1.13 0.40 21.58
N ASN A 273 1.26 1.14 20.47
CA ASN A 273 0.40 2.25 20.09
C ASN A 273 -0.12 2.12 18.65
N GLU A 274 -0.29 0.90 18.15
CA GLU A 274 -0.86 0.65 16.82
C GLU A 274 -2.25 1.25 16.70
N ARG A 275 -2.60 1.72 15.49
CA ARG A 275 -3.89 2.36 15.20
C ARG A 275 -4.18 3.58 16.07
N ASN A 276 -3.13 4.29 16.50
CA ASN A 276 -3.27 5.57 17.20
C ASN A 276 -3.97 6.62 16.31
N ARG A 277 -4.34 7.75 16.90
CA ARG A 277 -5.13 8.81 16.25
C ARG A 277 -4.44 9.50 15.05
N GLU A 278 -3.14 9.28 14.84
CA GLU A 278 -2.48 9.72 13.60
C GLU A 278 -2.69 8.74 12.44
N ILE A 279 -3.02 7.48 12.71
CA ILE A 279 -3.24 6.45 11.68
C ILE A 279 -4.65 6.60 11.10
N VAL A 280 -4.74 7.10 9.86
CA VAL A 280 -6.02 7.27 9.14
C VAL A 280 -6.42 5.99 8.43
N LEU A 281 -5.45 5.22 7.91
CA LEU A 281 -5.67 3.93 7.28
C LEU A 281 -4.47 3.02 7.52
N SER A 282 -4.70 1.84 8.07
CA SER A 282 -3.72 0.75 8.14
C SER A 282 -4.39 -0.61 7.94
N PHE A 283 -3.59 -1.60 7.58
CA PHE A 283 -4.01 -2.99 7.50
C PHE A 283 -3.21 -3.83 8.49
N GLY A 284 -3.93 -4.47 9.42
CA GLY A 284 -3.33 -5.17 10.54
C GLY A 284 -2.81 -6.56 10.19
N TYR A 285 -1.64 -6.91 10.72
CA TYR A 285 -1.09 -8.25 10.67
C TYR A 285 -1.16 -8.92 12.04
N PHE A 286 -1.74 -10.12 12.08
CA PHE A 286 -1.72 -10.96 13.25
C PHE A 286 -0.84 -12.18 12.98
N VAL A 287 0.29 -12.25 13.69
CA VAL A 287 1.32 -13.26 13.48
C VAL A 287 1.49 -14.12 14.73
N ASN A 288 1.45 -15.45 14.55
CA ASN A 288 1.74 -16.44 15.59
C ASN A 288 2.24 -17.75 14.93
N SER A 289 2.44 -18.81 15.72
CA SER A 289 2.89 -20.11 15.22
C SER A 289 1.92 -20.79 14.23
N SER A 290 0.62 -20.49 14.31
CA SER A 290 -0.42 -21.03 13.40
C SER A 290 -0.61 -20.14 12.16
N ASN A 291 -0.26 -18.87 12.25
CA ASN A 291 -0.23 -17.90 11.15
C ASN A 291 1.14 -17.20 11.16
N PRO A 292 2.19 -17.86 10.65
CA PRO A 292 3.56 -17.38 10.82
C PRO A 292 3.96 -16.23 9.87
N ASN A 293 3.11 -15.96 8.88
CA ASN A 293 3.40 -14.95 7.86
C ASN A 293 2.82 -13.58 8.26
N GLY A 294 3.54 -12.52 7.98
CA GLY A 294 3.16 -11.16 8.36
C GLY A 294 3.70 -10.10 7.42
N ASN A 295 3.91 -8.90 7.93
CA ASN A 295 4.52 -7.82 7.18
C ASN A 295 6.01 -8.11 6.94
N ILE A 296 6.41 -8.23 5.66
CA ILE A 296 7.79 -8.52 5.28
C ILE A 296 8.70 -7.27 5.27
N LEU A 297 8.15 -6.07 5.26
CA LEU A 297 8.96 -4.86 5.11
C LEU A 297 10.06 -4.73 6.18
N PRO A 298 9.83 -5.01 7.47
CA PRO A 298 10.89 -5.00 8.45
C PRO A 298 12.09 -5.85 8.06
N PHE A 299 11.86 -7.07 7.54
CA PHE A 299 12.94 -7.94 7.06
C PHE A 299 13.76 -7.32 5.93
N ASN A 300 13.11 -6.66 4.97
CA ASN A 300 13.74 -6.10 3.78
C ASN A 300 14.39 -4.72 4.00
N LEU A 301 14.01 -4.02 5.06
CA LEU A 301 14.43 -2.63 5.28
C LEU A 301 15.58 -2.47 6.25
N PHE A 302 15.83 -3.46 7.13
CA PHE A 302 16.75 -3.30 8.23
C PHE A 302 18.13 -3.91 7.96
N PRO A 303 19.19 -3.33 8.55
CA PRO A 303 20.50 -3.95 8.51
C PRO A 303 20.53 -5.20 9.40
N SER A 304 21.22 -6.24 8.92
CA SER A 304 21.40 -7.48 9.65
C SER A 304 21.94 -7.24 11.07
N GLY A 305 21.32 -7.88 12.05
CA GLY A 305 21.67 -7.79 13.46
C GLY A 305 21.12 -6.56 14.18
N LEU A 306 20.21 -5.81 13.59
CA LEU A 306 19.54 -4.72 14.30
C LEU A 306 18.52 -5.24 15.32
N VAL A 307 17.71 -6.22 14.95
CA VAL A 307 16.63 -6.76 15.80
C VAL A 307 16.75 -8.26 16.02
N ASN A 308 16.67 -9.08 14.94
CA ASN A 308 16.64 -10.55 15.04
C ASN A 308 17.85 -11.24 14.41
N GLY A 309 18.71 -10.54 13.70
CA GLY A 309 19.94 -11.06 13.12
C GLY A 309 19.86 -11.55 11.67
N ASP A 310 18.67 -11.78 11.16
CA ASP A 310 18.42 -12.31 9.80
C ASP A 310 17.85 -11.27 8.81
N GLU A 311 17.73 -10.01 9.23
CA GLU A 311 17.26 -8.92 8.39
C GLU A 311 18.22 -8.66 7.22
N GLN A 312 17.65 -8.11 6.13
CA GLN A 312 18.39 -7.79 4.91
C GLN A 312 18.07 -6.37 4.47
N THR A 313 19.10 -5.54 4.27
CA THR A 313 18.95 -4.21 3.69
C THR A 313 18.77 -4.33 2.17
N ASN A 314 17.58 -4.71 1.72
CA ASN A 314 17.29 -4.81 0.28
C ASN A 314 16.99 -3.44 -0.35
N TYR A 315 16.56 -2.48 0.47
CA TYR A 315 16.21 -1.12 0.06
C TYR A 315 16.94 -0.12 0.97
N GLY A 316 17.45 0.93 0.40
CA GLY A 316 18.19 1.94 1.14
C GLY A 316 17.99 3.35 0.59
N LEU A 317 18.56 4.32 1.29
CA LEU A 317 18.53 5.73 0.95
C LEU A 317 19.96 6.26 0.80
N THR A 318 20.12 7.28 -0.04
CA THR A 318 21.42 7.94 -0.23
C THR A 318 21.79 8.80 0.97
N TYR A 319 23.09 9.08 1.11
CA TYR A 319 23.57 10.02 2.12
C TYR A 319 23.03 11.44 1.90
N ASP A 320 22.79 11.83 0.66
CA ASP A 320 22.18 13.13 0.32
C ASP A 320 20.79 13.27 0.94
N PHE A 321 20.00 12.18 1.00
CA PHE A 321 18.73 12.21 1.72
C PHE A 321 18.91 12.42 3.22
N TYR A 322 19.91 11.75 3.83
CA TYR A 322 20.24 11.93 5.24
C TYR A 322 20.58 13.40 5.56
N GLN A 323 21.26 14.09 4.65
CA GLN A 323 21.66 15.49 4.81
C GLN A 323 20.50 16.48 4.71
N LEU A 324 19.33 16.09 4.17
CA LEU A 324 18.16 16.96 4.15
C LEU A 324 17.57 17.21 5.54
N PHE A 325 17.81 16.31 6.48
CA PHE A 325 17.31 16.48 7.85
C PHE A 325 18.16 17.50 8.62
N GLU A 326 17.50 18.45 9.27
CA GLU A 326 18.15 19.33 10.23
C GLU A 326 18.70 18.51 11.41
N LYS A 327 19.75 19.00 12.06
CA LYS A 327 20.35 18.29 13.22
C LYS A 327 19.36 18.15 14.38
N THR A 328 18.43 19.06 14.51
CA THR A 328 17.38 19.09 15.54
C THR A 328 16.16 18.25 15.19
N ASP A 329 16.03 17.80 13.94
CA ASP A 329 14.88 17.03 13.47
C ASP A 329 14.86 15.64 14.14
N THR A 330 13.86 15.43 14.99
CA THR A 330 13.71 14.20 15.79
C THR A 330 13.35 12.97 14.94
N ARG A 331 12.91 13.16 13.70
CA ARG A 331 12.58 12.07 12.77
C ARG A 331 13.83 11.39 12.23
N ARG A 332 14.95 12.13 12.08
CA ARG A 332 16.17 11.61 11.43
C ARG A 332 16.67 10.31 12.05
N PRO A 333 16.93 10.21 13.39
CA PRO A 333 17.46 9.00 14.00
C PRO A 333 16.45 7.85 14.04
N PHE A 334 15.16 8.14 13.79
CA PHE A 334 14.10 7.14 13.72
C PHE A 334 13.85 6.67 12.28
N THR A 335 13.87 7.58 11.31
CA THR A 335 13.63 7.27 9.89
C THR A 335 14.80 6.54 9.25
N LEU A 336 16.04 6.83 9.69
CA LEU A 336 17.27 6.33 9.10
C LEU A 336 18.12 5.61 10.16
N VAL A 337 18.58 4.41 9.82
CA VAL A 337 19.48 3.64 10.70
C VAL A 337 20.92 3.98 10.33
N ASP A 338 21.46 5.09 10.85
CA ASP A 338 22.85 5.48 10.64
C ASP A 338 23.81 4.77 11.62
N ARG A 339 23.28 4.22 12.71
CA ARG A 339 24.03 3.45 13.73
C ARG A 339 23.12 2.52 14.51
N TYR A 340 23.68 1.41 14.97
CA TYR A 340 23.00 0.48 15.87
C TYR A 340 23.97 -0.38 16.65
N VAL A 341 23.47 -1.05 17.70
CA VAL A 341 24.20 -2.10 18.41
C VAL A 341 23.83 -3.45 17.80
N PHE A 342 24.85 -4.21 17.41
CA PHE A 342 24.64 -5.53 16.80
C PHE A 342 24.13 -6.53 17.84
N LYS A 343 23.02 -7.18 17.54
CA LYS A 343 22.34 -8.14 18.41
C LYS A 343 22.55 -9.60 18.00
N GLY A 344 23.54 -9.86 17.16
CA GLY A 344 23.82 -11.19 16.60
C GLY A 344 23.33 -11.33 15.15
N GLY A 345 23.71 -12.41 14.49
CA GLY A 345 23.32 -12.70 13.11
C GLY A 345 24.51 -12.95 12.17
N ALA A 346 24.24 -12.94 10.88
CA ALA A 346 25.19 -13.39 9.85
C ALA A 346 26.21 -12.32 9.39
N ARG A 347 26.34 -11.19 10.08
CA ARG A 347 27.27 -10.13 9.66
C ARG A 347 28.72 -10.52 9.98
N ALA A 348 29.52 -10.70 8.92
CA ALA A 348 30.91 -11.14 9.05
C ALA A 348 31.76 -10.17 9.91
N GLY A 349 32.49 -10.70 10.88
CA GLY A 349 33.40 -9.95 11.72
C GLY A 349 32.75 -9.12 12.85
N ALA A 350 31.41 -9.12 12.95
CA ALA A 350 30.70 -8.48 14.05
C ALA A 350 30.42 -9.48 15.18
N GLU A 351 30.51 -8.98 16.41
CA GLU A 351 30.15 -9.70 17.63
C GLU A 351 28.99 -8.98 18.33
N GLU A 352 28.16 -9.74 19.02
CA GLU A 352 27.06 -9.16 19.79
C GLU A 352 27.58 -8.06 20.74
N GLY A 353 26.91 -6.91 20.73
CA GLY A 353 27.33 -5.73 21.48
C GLY A 353 28.20 -4.75 20.69
N ASP A 354 28.66 -5.10 19.50
CA ASP A 354 29.41 -4.16 18.64
C ASP A 354 28.57 -2.97 18.19
N SER A 355 29.20 -1.79 18.17
CA SER A 355 28.61 -0.60 17.58
C SER A 355 28.86 -0.57 16.07
N ILE A 356 27.81 -0.62 15.30
CA ILE A 356 27.82 -0.53 13.83
C ILE A 356 27.44 0.89 13.43
N ILE A 357 28.21 1.51 12.54
CA ILE A 357 28.01 2.90 12.10
C ILE A 357 28.09 2.94 10.58
N TYR A 358 27.15 3.66 9.93
CA TYR A 358 27.23 3.95 8.51
C TYR A 358 28.37 4.93 8.22
N ASN A 359 29.32 4.51 7.38
CA ASN A 359 30.41 5.36 6.91
C ASN A 359 30.12 5.85 5.48
N HIS A 360 29.76 7.12 5.35
CA HIS A 360 29.38 7.72 4.07
C HIS A 360 30.54 7.83 3.07
N GLU A 361 31.79 7.84 3.53
CA GLU A 361 32.97 7.94 2.65
C GLU A 361 33.17 6.68 1.80
N ILE A 362 32.78 5.52 2.35
CA ILE A 362 32.86 4.23 1.68
C ILE A 362 31.48 3.68 1.31
N GLY A 363 30.39 4.39 1.64
CA GLY A 363 29.02 3.97 1.35
C GLY A 363 28.64 2.65 2.00
N ASN A 364 29.05 2.39 3.25
CA ASN A 364 28.85 1.09 3.91
C ASN A 364 28.79 1.19 5.42
N TYR A 365 28.24 0.14 6.07
CA TYR A 365 28.28 -0.02 7.51
C TYR A 365 29.62 -0.62 7.97
N VAL A 366 30.20 -0.05 9.01
CA VAL A 366 31.48 -0.49 9.60
C VAL A 366 31.35 -0.77 11.08
N ILE A 367 32.17 -1.70 11.59
CA ILE A 367 32.35 -1.90 13.03
C ILE A 367 33.20 -0.76 13.58
N LYS A 368 32.73 -0.04 14.59
CA LYS A 368 33.39 1.14 15.14
C LYS A 368 34.84 0.85 15.60
N ARG A 369 35.11 -0.32 16.18
CA ARG A 369 36.43 -0.71 16.69
C ARG A 369 37.47 -0.95 15.59
N THR A 370 37.05 -1.42 14.41
CA THR A 370 37.97 -1.84 13.33
C THR A 370 37.98 -0.88 12.13
N LYS A 371 36.99 -0.04 11.97
CA LYS A 371 36.72 0.74 10.75
C LYS A 371 36.66 -0.11 9.47
N ALA A 372 36.58 -1.42 9.62
CA ALA A 372 36.47 -2.31 8.48
C ALA A 372 35.03 -2.34 7.95
N SER A 373 34.89 -2.46 6.65
CA SER A 373 33.58 -2.76 6.02
C SER A 373 33.10 -4.13 6.48
N LEU A 374 31.83 -4.23 6.83
CA LEU A 374 31.19 -5.49 7.24
C LEU A 374 30.48 -6.19 6.08
N ALA A 375 30.43 -5.55 4.93
CA ALA A 375 29.89 -6.12 3.72
C ALA A 375 31.01 -6.69 2.86
N HIS A 376 30.66 -7.46 1.85
CA HIS A 376 31.59 -7.77 0.77
C HIS A 376 32.18 -6.46 0.25
N ASP A 377 33.51 -6.38 0.13
CA ASP A 377 34.26 -5.17 -0.20
C ASP A 377 33.82 -4.51 -1.52
N ASP A 378 33.07 -5.23 -2.34
CA ASP A 378 32.59 -4.79 -3.65
C ASP A 378 31.18 -4.16 -3.63
N PHE A 379 30.47 -4.12 -2.49
CA PHE A 379 29.11 -3.61 -2.42
C PHE A 379 29.00 -2.29 -1.66
N LYS A 380 28.40 -1.31 -2.29
CA LYS A 380 27.93 -0.09 -1.61
C LYS A 380 26.52 -0.33 -1.09
N TYR A 381 26.23 0.15 0.11
CA TYR A 381 24.91 0.07 0.74
C TYR A 381 24.34 1.47 0.92
N GLY A 382 23.03 1.58 0.74
CA GLY A 382 22.28 2.74 1.20
C GLY A 382 22.14 2.74 2.73
N ILE A 383 21.79 3.90 3.28
CA ILE A 383 21.35 3.99 4.67
C ILE A 383 20.00 3.29 4.79
N ALA A 384 19.89 2.35 5.71
CA ALA A 384 18.69 1.56 5.90
C ALA A 384 17.53 2.41 6.47
N TYR A 385 16.31 2.06 6.09
CA TYR A 385 15.10 2.64 6.67
C TYR A 385 14.93 2.22 8.12
N GLY A 386 14.40 3.10 8.97
CA GLY A 386 14.25 2.87 10.41
C GLY A 386 12.81 2.87 10.92
N LYS A 387 11.84 3.39 10.19
CA LYS A 387 10.47 3.59 10.71
C LYS A 387 9.77 2.33 11.22
N LEU A 388 9.99 1.19 10.59
CA LEU A 388 9.46 -0.11 11.02
C LEU A 388 10.52 -0.95 11.74
N ALA A 389 11.72 -0.40 11.95
CA ALA A 389 12.93 -1.12 12.37
C ALA A 389 12.92 -1.62 13.82
N ARG A 390 11.94 -1.27 14.61
CA ARG A 390 11.98 -1.57 16.05
C ARG A 390 10.99 -2.64 16.46
N VAL A 391 10.41 -3.30 15.47
CA VAL A 391 9.44 -4.37 15.66
C VAL A 391 10.15 -5.69 15.80
N ALA A 392 10.09 -6.29 16.99
CA ALA A 392 10.56 -7.65 17.19
C ALA A 392 9.63 -8.65 16.48
N ARG A 393 10.22 -9.69 15.89
CA ARG A 393 9.47 -10.79 15.30
C ARG A 393 8.83 -11.62 16.41
N PRO A 394 7.51 -11.92 16.36
CA PRO A 394 6.87 -12.77 17.35
C PRO A 394 7.46 -14.17 17.41
N ALA A 395 7.44 -14.78 18.59
CA ALA A 395 7.90 -16.16 18.77
C ALA A 395 7.08 -17.12 17.90
N GLY A 396 7.76 -18.00 17.17
CA GLY A 396 7.14 -18.97 16.27
C GLY A 396 6.72 -18.41 14.90
N ALA A 397 6.94 -17.13 14.63
CA ALA A 397 6.75 -16.54 13.31
C ALA A 397 7.79 -17.03 12.30
N ALA A 398 7.45 -17.00 11.01
CA ALA A 398 8.42 -17.19 9.93
C ALA A 398 9.49 -16.08 9.96
N VAL A 399 10.66 -16.32 9.34
CA VAL A 399 11.75 -15.34 9.25
C VAL A 399 11.28 -13.97 8.74
N GLN A 400 10.30 -13.95 7.86
CA GLN A 400 9.72 -12.77 7.23
C GLN A 400 8.40 -12.31 7.88
N GLY A 401 7.99 -12.91 9.01
CA GLY A 401 6.70 -12.66 9.66
C GLY A 401 6.79 -11.64 10.79
N TYR A 402 6.44 -10.38 10.52
CA TYR A 402 6.34 -9.31 11.52
C TYR A 402 4.89 -8.88 11.70
N SER A 403 4.50 -8.55 12.94
CA SER A 403 3.11 -8.17 13.28
C SER A 403 2.82 -6.68 13.09
N ALA A 404 3.78 -5.87 12.69
CA ALA A 404 3.56 -4.44 12.44
C ALA A 404 2.49 -4.20 11.37
N ASP A 405 1.50 -3.37 11.68
CA ASP A 405 0.49 -2.92 10.74
C ASP A 405 1.12 -2.27 9.50
N LEU A 406 0.52 -2.49 8.34
CA LEU A 406 0.87 -1.80 7.11
C LEU A 406 0.15 -0.45 7.08
N ILE A 407 0.88 0.62 7.36
CA ILE A 407 0.34 1.98 7.37
C ILE A 407 0.22 2.50 5.93
N GLU A 408 -0.97 2.95 5.53
CA GLU A 408 -1.29 3.41 4.18
C GLU A 408 -1.58 4.91 4.11
N LEU A 409 -2.09 5.49 5.19
CA LEU A 409 -2.37 6.91 5.28
C LEU A 409 -2.28 7.39 6.73
N ARG A 410 -1.54 8.47 6.95
CA ARG A 410 -1.44 9.15 8.25
C ARG A 410 -2.00 10.57 8.18
N PHE A 411 -2.39 11.10 9.33
CA PHE A 411 -2.91 12.45 9.42
C PHE A 411 -1.87 13.52 9.03
N SER A 412 -0.57 13.25 9.25
CA SER A 412 0.50 14.12 8.74
C SER A 412 0.52 14.21 7.20
N ASP A 413 0.24 13.10 6.48
CA ASP A 413 0.08 13.13 5.01
C ASP A 413 -1.13 13.97 4.60
N VAL A 414 -2.27 13.81 5.31
CA VAL A 414 -3.47 14.64 5.11
C VAL A 414 -3.14 16.13 5.27
N LEU A 415 -2.43 16.51 6.34
CA LEU A 415 -2.02 17.89 6.58
C LEU A 415 -1.13 18.42 5.45
N LEU A 416 -0.15 17.66 5.01
CA LEU A 416 0.75 18.08 3.94
C LEU A 416 0.06 18.13 2.56
N CYS A 417 -0.88 17.21 2.28
CA CYS A 417 -1.75 17.29 1.11
C CYS A 417 -2.66 18.53 1.16
N TYR A 418 -3.19 18.87 2.33
CA TYR A 418 -3.99 20.08 2.51
C TYR A 418 -3.17 21.36 2.31
N ALA A 419 -1.96 21.41 2.87
CA ALA A 419 -1.04 22.53 2.64
C ALA A 419 -0.71 22.72 1.15
N GLU A 420 -0.51 21.63 0.41
CA GLU A 420 -0.27 21.66 -1.03
C GLU A 420 -1.51 22.17 -1.79
N ALA A 421 -2.70 21.64 -1.50
CA ALA A 421 -3.95 22.08 -2.14
C ALA A 421 -4.25 23.56 -1.88
N LEU A 422 -4.04 24.05 -0.65
CA LEU A 422 -4.15 25.47 -0.29
C LEU A 422 -3.16 26.33 -1.09
N LEU A 423 -1.91 25.90 -1.21
CA LEU A 423 -0.90 26.59 -1.99
C LEU A 423 -1.31 26.72 -3.46
N GLU A 424 -1.73 25.61 -4.09
CA GLU A 424 -2.07 25.56 -5.51
C GLU A 424 -3.38 26.31 -5.84
N THR A 425 -4.22 26.58 -4.83
CA THR A 425 -5.39 27.49 -4.94
C THR A 425 -5.08 28.94 -4.55
N GLY A 426 -3.81 29.31 -4.38
CA GLY A 426 -3.37 30.67 -4.05
C GLY A 426 -3.54 31.04 -2.57
N LYS A 427 -3.95 30.14 -1.70
CA LYS A 427 -4.16 30.35 -0.26
C LYS A 427 -2.87 30.17 0.56
N THR A 428 -1.77 30.77 0.09
CA THR A 428 -0.42 30.60 0.64
C THR A 428 -0.35 30.90 2.16
N ALA A 429 -1.07 31.94 2.60
CA ALA A 429 -1.10 32.34 4.01
C ALA A 429 -1.74 31.26 4.92
N GLN A 430 -2.64 30.42 4.38
CA GLN A 430 -3.25 29.31 5.11
C GLN A 430 -2.40 28.03 5.02
N ALA A 431 -1.68 27.83 3.94
CA ALA A 431 -0.82 26.66 3.71
C ALA A 431 0.40 26.62 4.67
N LEU A 432 1.03 27.78 4.91
CA LEU A 432 2.26 27.87 5.72
C LEU A 432 2.06 27.41 7.18
N PRO A 433 1.01 27.80 7.91
CA PRO A 433 0.77 27.28 9.25
C PRO A 433 0.56 25.76 9.31
N ILE A 434 -0.11 25.17 8.30
CA ILE A 434 -0.31 23.71 8.23
C ILE A 434 1.03 22.99 8.03
N LEU A 435 1.87 23.45 7.10
CA LEU A 435 3.24 22.93 6.94
C LEU A 435 4.01 23.01 8.26
N ASN A 436 3.97 24.18 8.92
CA ASN A 436 4.73 24.41 10.15
C ASN A 436 4.21 23.60 11.35
N ARG A 437 2.96 23.14 11.33
CA ARG A 437 2.44 22.22 12.34
C ARG A 437 3.19 20.88 12.31
N VAL A 438 3.43 20.32 11.12
CA VAL A 438 4.22 19.08 10.94
C VAL A 438 5.68 19.29 11.33
N ARG A 439 6.29 20.41 10.90
CA ARG A 439 7.68 20.77 11.24
C ARG A 439 7.88 20.98 12.74
N ALA A 440 6.93 21.60 13.41
CA ALA A 440 6.99 21.81 14.87
C ALA A 440 7.00 20.48 15.64
N ARG A 441 6.15 19.49 15.24
CA ARG A 441 6.16 18.14 15.81
C ARG A 441 7.55 17.48 15.67
N ALA A 442 8.18 17.65 14.53
CA ALA A 442 9.52 17.13 14.23
C ALA A 442 10.66 17.91 14.90
N LYS A 443 10.37 19.01 15.64
CA LYS A 443 11.37 19.95 16.16
C LYS A 443 12.30 20.54 15.08
N ALA A 444 11.82 20.58 13.84
CA ALA A 444 12.48 21.24 12.74
C ALA A 444 12.20 22.75 12.74
N THR A 445 13.10 23.55 12.18
CA THR A 445 12.94 25.00 12.11
C THR A 445 11.70 25.38 11.31
N PRO A 446 10.80 26.23 11.82
CA PRO A 446 9.62 26.66 11.07
C PRO A 446 9.99 27.30 9.73
N SER A 447 9.30 26.88 8.67
CA SER A 447 9.47 27.50 7.36
C SER A 447 8.98 28.95 7.38
N LYS A 448 9.74 29.84 6.73
CA LYS A 448 9.40 31.27 6.51
C LYS A 448 9.05 31.54 5.05
N ALA A 449 8.83 30.51 4.24
CA ALA A 449 8.58 30.61 2.81
C ALA A 449 7.19 31.22 2.55
N THR A 450 7.15 32.47 2.08
CA THR A 450 5.91 33.20 1.71
C THR A 450 5.67 33.22 0.20
N ALA A 451 6.73 33.16 -0.62
CA ALA A 451 6.60 33.06 -2.06
C ALA A 451 6.12 31.66 -2.45
N ALA A 452 5.15 31.56 -3.36
CA ALA A 452 4.53 30.30 -3.75
C ALA A 452 5.54 29.23 -4.21
N ALA A 453 6.55 29.61 -5.00
CA ALA A 453 7.58 28.67 -5.44
C ALA A 453 8.42 28.12 -4.27
N ALA A 454 8.82 28.98 -3.33
CA ALA A 454 9.58 28.58 -2.16
C ALA A 454 8.75 27.69 -1.22
N LEU A 455 7.48 28.04 -1.02
CA LEU A 455 6.57 27.24 -0.18
C LEU A 455 6.28 25.88 -0.83
N ARG A 456 6.13 25.81 -2.15
CA ARG A 456 5.99 24.54 -2.88
C ARG A 456 7.20 23.63 -2.66
N THR A 457 8.40 24.18 -2.76
CA THR A 457 9.64 23.44 -2.48
C THR A 457 9.65 22.95 -1.02
N ALA A 458 9.30 23.82 -0.07
CA ALA A 458 9.27 23.45 1.35
C ALA A 458 8.26 22.33 1.64
N ILE A 459 7.03 22.40 1.09
CA ILE A 459 6.02 21.35 1.26
C ILE A 459 6.49 20.02 0.64
N ARG A 460 7.03 20.04 -0.59
CA ARG A 460 7.53 18.83 -1.25
C ARG A 460 8.71 18.20 -0.51
N THR A 461 9.62 19.00 0.02
CA THR A 461 10.71 18.52 0.86
C THR A 461 10.18 17.92 2.16
N GLU A 462 9.23 18.61 2.82
CA GLU A 462 8.65 18.10 4.07
C GLU A 462 7.92 16.77 3.86
N ARG A 463 7.18 16.62 2.75
CA ARG A 463 6.55 15.35 2.39
C ARG A 463 7.58 14.22 2.27
N ARG A 464 8.72 14.47 1.65
CA ARG A 464 9.81 13.47 1.55
C ARG A 464 10.36 13.09 2.91
N LEU A 465 10.65 14.08 3.78
CA LEU A 465 11.19 13.83 5.12
C LEU A 465 10.19 13.10 6.03
N GLU A 466 8.92 13.46 5.91
CA GLU A 466 7.84 12.90 6.73
C GLU A 466 7.41 11.51 6.30
N LEU A 467 7.31 11.25 4.99
CA LEU A 467 6.61 10.09 4.44
C LEU A 467 7.52 9.05 3.77
N THR A 468 8.84 9.26 3.72
CA THR A 468 9.75 8.27 3.11
C THR A 468 9.58 6.89 3.74
N GLY A 469 9.53 5.86 2.92
CA GLY A 469 9.28 4.49 3.34
C GLY A 469 7.79 4.13 3.55
N GLU A 470 6.86 5.04 3.21
CA GLU A 470 5.41 4.84 3.36
C GLU A 470 4.68 4.72 2.00
N MET A 471 5.37 4.26 0.98
CA MET A 471 4.83 3.97 -0.37
C MET A 471 4.15 5.17 -1.06
N THR A 472 4.66 6.38 -0.86
CA THR A 472 4.09 7.62 -1.41
C THR A 472 4.98 8.32 -2.43
N THR A 473 6.27 8.08 -2.38
CA THR A 473 7.29 8.91 -3.04
C THR A 473 7.14 8.98 -4.56
N VAL A 474 7.00 7.83 -5.24
CA VAL A 474 6.86 7.80 -6.71
C VAL A 474 5.54 8.41 -7.17
N PHE A 475 4.46 8.22 -6.40
CA PHE A 475 3.17 8.85 -6.70
C PHE A 475 3.25 10.38 -6.64
N ASP A 476 3.95 10.92 -5.64
CA ASP A 476 4.18 12.36 -5.51
C ASP A 476 5.03 12.90 -6.67
N ILE A 477 6.13 12.23 -7.01
CA ILE A 477 7.01 12.59 -8.12
C ILE A 477 6.26 12.64 -9.45
N ARG A 478 5.43 11.63 -9.73
CA ARG A 478 4.65 11.56 -10.97
C ARG A 478 3.57 12.64 -11.02
N ARG A 479 2.76 12.80 -9.97
CA ARG A 479 1.72 13.84 -9.97
C ARG A 479 2.27 15.27 -9.99
N TRP A 480 3.47 15.49 -9.48
CA TRP A 480 4.18 16.77 -9.62
C TRP A 480 4.80 16.96 -11.00
N GLY A 481 4.89 15.92 -11.83
CA GLY A 481 5.54 15.94 -13.14
C GLY A 481 7.05 16.17 -13.06
N THR A 482 7.70 15.61 -12.03
CA THR A 482 9.13 15.82 -11.76
C THR A 482 9.99 14.58 -12.01
N LEU A 483 9.43 13.49 -12.57
CA LEU A 483 10.17 12.25 -12.78
C LEU A 483 11.43 12.44 -13.64
N GLN A 484 11.36 13.22 -14.71
CA GLN A 484 12.52 13.51 -15.54
C GLN A 484 13.65 14.19 -14.76
N GLN A 485 13.30 15.15 -13.87
CA GLN A 485 14.27 15.83 -13.02
C GLN A 485 14.85 14.90 -11.94
N GLU A 486 14.05 13.98 -11.43
CA GLU A 486 14.54 12.97 -10.47
C GLU A 486 15.57 12.05 -11.13
N ILE A 487 15.26 11.52 -12.31
CA ILE A 487 16.17 10.66 -13.07
C ILE A 487 17.48 11.40 -13.42
N ALA A 488 17.37 12.65 -13.90
CA ALA A 488 18.54 13.46 -14.25
C ALA A 488 19.43 13.81 -13.06
N ALA A 489 18.91 13.74 -11.84
CA ALA A 489 19.65 14.03 -10.61
C ALA A 489 20.14 12.77 -9.87
N MET A 490 19.95 11.58 -10.42
CA MET A 490 20.50 10.34 -9.86
C MET A 490 22.01 10.32 -10.09
N SER A 491 22.77 9.91 -9.08
CA SER A 491 24.23 9.76 -9.17
C SER A 491 24.60 8.34 -9.65
N GLU A 492 25.80 8.23 -10.23
CA GLU A 492 26.37 6.93 -10.64
C GLU A 492 26.50 5.95 -9.47
N ASP A 493 26.69 6.46 -8.25
CA ASP A 493 26.79 5.66 -7.02
C ASP A 493 25.49 4.94 -6.62
N GLN A 494 24.36 5.32 -7.22
CA GLN A 494 23.05 4.70 -6.96
C GLN A 494 22.75 3.52 -7.91
N ILE A 495 23.61 3.32 -8.91
CA ILE A 495 23.32 2.47 -10.06
C ILE A 495 24.40 1.41 -10.21
N VAL A 496 24.03 0.14 -10.27
CA VAL A 496 24.95 -0.95 -10.59
C VAL A 496 25.38 -0.84 -12.04
N ASP A 497 26.65 -1.09 -12.32
CA ASP A 497 27.23 -1.11 -13.65
C ASP A 497 27.08 0.21 -14.45
N ASN A 498 26.79 1.32 -13.79
CA ASN A 498 26.61 2.64 -14.39
C ASN A 498 25.58 2.69 -15.54
N ILE A 499 24.59 1.79 -15.53
CA ILE A 499 23.56 1.70 -16.57
C ILE A 499 22.26 2.27 -16.05
N LEU A 500 22.11 3.59 -16.09
CA LEU A 500 20.82 4.26 -15.91
C LEU A 500 20.09 4.32 -17.25
N ILE A 501 18.85 3.85 -17.28
CA ILE A 501 17.99 4.06 -18.45
C ILE A 501 17.52 5.52 -18.44
N PRO A 502 17.80 6.30 -19.50
CA PRO A 502 17.37 7.68 -19.56
C PRO A 502 15.85 7.81 -19.54
N TYR A 503 15.38 8.96 -19.04
CA TYR A 503 13.94 9.25 -19.03
C TYR A 503 13.32 9.08 -20.43
N SER A 504 12.18 8.46 -20.44
CA SER A 504 11.25 8.46 -21.58
C SER A 504 9.81 8.53 -21.05
N PRO A 505 8.84 9.06 -21.84
CA PRO A 505 7.46 9.22 -21.39
C PRO A 505 6.80 7.93 -20.90
N ARG A 506 7.22 6.75 -21.39
CA ARG A 506 6.69 5.45 -20.93
C ARG A 506 6.89 5.22 -19.43
N LEU A 507 7.90 5.85 -18.81
CA LEU A 507 8.24 5.68 -17.40
C LEU A 507 7.27 6.39 -16.45
N GLU A 508 6.38 7.23 -16.96
CA GLU A 508 5.33 7.88 -16.15
C GLU A 508 4.27 6.88 -15.67
N LEU A 509 4.11 5.73 -16.36
CA LEU A 509 3.26 4.63 -15.95
C LEU A 509 4.04 3.32 -16.02
N TYR A 510 3.69 2.37 -15.20
CA TYR A 510 4.22 1.01 -15.33
C TYR A 510 3.50 0.22 -16.43
N PRO A 511 4.14 -0.80 -17.01
CA PRO A 511 3.49 -1.68 -17.97
C PRO A 511 2.39 -2.51 -17.29
N ILE A 512 1.31 -2.76 -18.00
CA ILE A 512 0.35 -3.80 -17.62
C ILE A 512 1.11 -5.15 -17.66
N PRO A 513 0.95 -6.03 -16.66
CA PRO A 513 1.67 -7.30 -16.65
C PRO A 513 1.45 -8.12 -17.93
N GLN A 514 2.50 -8.66 -18.51
CA GLN A 514 2.41 -9.39 -19.79
C GLN A 514 1.44 -10.58 -19.72
N SER A 515 1.42 -11.29 -18.59
CA SER A 515 0.47 -12.39 -18.33
C SER A 515 -1.00 -11.97 -18.48
N GLN A 516 -1.33 -10.73 -18.09
CA GLN A 516 -2.69 -10.20 -18.21
C GLN A 516 -3.03 -9.79 -19.65
N ILE A 517 -2.05 -9.26 -20.38
CA ILE A 517 -2.21 -8.98 -21.82
C ILE A 517 -2.43 -10.29 -22.61
N ASP A 518 -1.66 -11.34 -22.27
CA ASP A 518 -1.76 -12.64 -22.93
C ASP A 518 -3.08 -13.36 -22.62
N ALA A 519 -3.62 -13.16 -21.40
CA ALA A 519 -4.87 -13.78 -20.94
C ALA A 519 -6.14 -13.07 -21.46
N ASN A 520 -6.10 -11.74 -21.69
CA ASN A 520 -7.24 -10.96 -22.09
C ASN A 520 -7.04 -10.30 -23.47
N PRO A 521 -7.68 -10.81 -24.54
CA PRO A 521 -7.50 -10.32 -25.92
C PRO A 521 -7.96 -8.86 -26.12
N ASN A 522 -8.78 -8.32 -25.21
CA ASN A 522 -9.28 -6.95 -25.27
C ASN A 522 -8.38 -5.95 -24.51
N LEU A 523 -7.42 -6.45 -23.72
CA LEU A 523 -6.53 -5.60 -22.95
C LEU A 523 -5.37 -5.10 -23.83
N ARG A 524 -5.06 -3.81 -23.73
CA ARG A 524 -3.98 -3.18 -24.49
C ARG A 524 -2.91 -2.65 -23.54
N GLN A 525 -1.66 -2.84 -23.94
CA GLN A 525 -0.51 -2.35 -23.20
C GLN A 525 -0.48 -0.81 -23.16
N ASN A 526 0.20 -0.26 -22.17
CA ASN A 526 0.49 1.17 -22.10
C ASN A 526 1.50 1.58 -23.18
N ASP A 527 1.39 2.82 -23.65
CA ASP A 527 2.22 3.34 -24.72
C ASP A 527 3.72 3.24 -24.39
N GLY A 528 4.48 2.71 -25.34
CA GLY A 528 5.93 2.56 -25.24
C GLY A 528 6.42 1.31 -24.50
N TRP A 529 5.50 0.45 -24.03
CA TRP A 529 5.80 -0.84 -23.40
C TRP A 529 5.55 -2.03 -24.31
#